data_7f82f6e6c60432b2ef7c532a797d04a2
#
_entry.id   7f82f6e6c60432b2ef7c532a797d04a2
#
_cell.length_a   1.000
_cell.length_b   1.000
_cell.length_c   1.000
_cell.angle_alpha   90.00
_cell.angle_beta   90.00
_cell.angle_gamma   90.00
#
_symmetry.space_group_name_H-M   'P 1'
#
loop_
_entity.id
_entity.type
_entity.pdbx_description
1 polymer ?
#
loop_
_entity_poly.entity_id
_entity_poly.type
_entity_poly.pdbx_seq_one_letter_code
_entity_poly.pdbx_strand_id
1 'polypeptide(L)'
;MFSHIFVGTNDAAAAKTFYDAVFGAYGLKEGFGIKDGAAYVYSDGTANFIVGVPANGEAATFANGGTIGLKAASPEAVDAAYKAGLAAGGTCDGEPGPRAAFPGSYGAYLRDPDNNKICLWHVAA
;
A
#
# COMPACT_ATOMS: atom_id res chain seq x y z
N MET A 1 -17.72 -0.59 0.44
CA MET A 1 -17.83 -1.86 -0.28
C MET A 1 -16.86 -2.91 0.26
N PHE A 2 -15.55 -2.64 0.32
CA PHE A 2 -14.60 -3.63 0.84
C PHE A 2 -14.51 -3.56 2.36
N SER A 3 -14.53 -4.73 3.03
CA SER A 3 -14.22 -4.81 4.45
C SER A 3 -12.70 -4.79 4.66
N HIS A 4 -12.01 -5.57 3.87
CA HIS A 4 -10.54 -5.66 3.93
C HIS A 4 -9.98 -6.17 2.60
N ILE A 5 -8.68 -5.92 2.44
CA ILE A 5 -7.88 -6.41 1.32
C ILE A 5 -6.67 -7.11 1.93
N PHE A 6 -6.27 -8.24 1.35
CA PHE A 6 -5.11 -9.00 1.80
C PHE A 6 -4.14 -9.15 0.63
N VAL A 7 -2.88 -8.78 0.86
CA VAL A 7 -1.79 -9.05 -0.08
C VAL A 7 -0.75 -9.95 0.55
N GLY A 8 -0.11 -10.78 -0.26
CA GLY A 8 0.89 -11.72 0.22
C GLY A 8 2.27 -11.09 0.37
N THR A 9 3.05 -11.64 1.28
CA THR A 9 4.45 -11.30 1.45
C THR A 9 5.27 -12.57 1.72
N ASN A 10 6.52 -12.53 1.28
CA ASN A 10 7.52 -13.55 1.60
C ASN A 10 8.44 -13.12 2.74
N ASP A 11 8.26 -11.88 3.23
CA ASP A 11 9.03 -11.32 4.34
C ASP A 11 8.15 -10.31 5.08
N ALA A 12 7.49 -10.77 6.12
CA ALA A 12 6.54 -9.94 6.87
C ALA A 12 7.20 -8.71 7.51
N ALA A 13 8.44 -8.82 7.95
CA ALA A 13 9.17 -7.69 8.55
C ALA A 13 9.47 -6.60 7.51
N ALA A 14 9.90 -6.99 6.32
CA ALA A 14 10.14 -6.05 5.22
C ALA A 14 8.84 -5.39 4.76
N ALA A 15 7.74 -6.16 4.69
CA ALA A 15 6.42 -5.64 4.36
C ALA A 15 5.97 -4.61 5.39
N LYS A 16 6.14 -4.90 6.68
CA LYS A 16 5.80 -3.96 7.75
C LYS A 16 6.57 -2.66 7.61
N THR A 17 7.87 -2.72 7.36
CA THR A 17 8.69 -1.52 7.16
C THR A 17 8.15 -0.64 6.05
N PHE A 18 7.80 -1.24 4.91
CA PHE A 18 7.25 -0.52 3.77
C PHE A 18 5.88 0.10 4.10
N TYR A 19 4.94 -0.70 4.59
CA TYR A 19 3.58 -0.21 4.82
C TYR A 19 3.46 0.71 6.03
N ASP A 20 4.29 0.56 7.06
CA ASP A 20 4.38 1.54 8.14
C ASP A 20 4.76 2.92 7.59
N ALA A 21 5.69 2.96 6.64
CA ALA A 21 6.12 4.21 6.02
C ALA A 21 5.02 4.83 5.15
N VAL A 22 4.41 4.04 4.27
CA VAL A 22 3.36 4.52 3.36
C VAL A 22 2.13 4.98 4.14
N PHE A 23 1.60 4.13 5.01
CA PHE A 23 0.41 4.48 5.80
C PHE A 23 0.71 5.53 6.86
N GLY A 24 1.94 5.56 7.37
CA GLY A 24 2.38 6.63 8.28
C GLY A 24 2.30 8.01 7.63
N ALA A 25 2.67 8.10 6.34
CA ALA A 25 2.53 9.33 5.56
C ALA A 25 1.06 9.75 5.37
N TYR A 26 0.13 8.80 5.46
CA TYR A 26 -1.32 9.06 5.46
C TYR A 26 -1.85 9.38 6.87
N GLY A 27 -1.01 9.31 7.90
CA GLY A 27 -1.43 9.55 9.29
C GLY A 27 -1.97 8.33 10.02
N LEU A 28 -1.84 7.14 9.46
CA LEU A 28 -2.27 5.91 10.12
C LEU A 28 -1.20 5.41 11.08
N LYS A 29 -1.63 4.61 12.05
CA LYS A 29 -0.73 3.96 13.01
C LYS A 29 0.08 2.87 12.34
N GLU A 30 1.17 2.46 12.99
CA GLU A 30 1.95 1.31 12.55
C GLU A 30 1.09 0.04 12.47
N GLY A 31 1.53 -0.92 11.67
CA GLY A 31 0.83 -2.18 11.48
C GLY A 31 0.63 -2.93 12.79
N PHE A 32 -0.59 -3.42 12.98
CA PHE A 32 -0.94 -4.26 14.12
C PHE A 32 -0.67 -5.72 13.75
N GLY A 33 0.23 -6.36 14.50
CA GLY A 33 0.62 -7.75 14.24
C GLY A 33 -0.46 -8.74 14.62
N ILE A 34 -0.70 -9.70 13.74
CA ILE A 34 -1.57 -10.85 13.98
C ILE A 34 -0.83 -12.12 13.57
N LYS A 35 -1.35 -13.29 13.92
CA LYS A 35 -0.77 -14.59 13.56
C LYS A 35 0.72 -14.68 13.93
N ASP A 36 1.06 -14.25 15.16
CA ASP A 36 2.44 -14.25 15.68
C ASP A 36 3.43 -13.49 14.77
N GLY A 37 3.00 -12.37 14.20
CA GLY A 37 3.85 -11.54 13.35
C GLY A 37 3.94 -12.01 11.90
N ALA A 38 3.14 -12.97 11.51
CA ALA A 38 3.07 -13.42 10.11
C ALA A 38 2.24 -12.47 9.24
N ALA A 39 1.45 -11.59 9.84
CA ALA A 39 0.65 -10.60 9.13
C ALA A 39 0.50 -9.31 9.94
N TYR A 40 0.28 -8.20 9.23
CA TYR A 40 0.06 -6.88 9.83
C TYR A 40 -1.18 -6.23 9.24
N VAL A 41 -1.95 -5.58 10.12
CA VAL A 41 -3.21 -4.93 9.75
C VAL A 41 -3.08 -3.42 9.88
N TYR A 42 -3.54 -2.71 8.87
CA TYR A 42 -3.64 -1.26 8.85
C TYR A 42 -5.11 -0.87 8.66
N SER A 43 -5.59 0.09 9.43
CA SER A 43 -7.00 0.48 9.40
C SER A 43 -7.16 2.00 9.36
N ASP A 44 -8.11 2.47 8.56
CA ASP A 44 -8.53 3.88 8.57
C ASP A 44 -9.86 4.08 9.32
N GLY A 45 -10.37 3.03 9.99
CA GLY A 45 -11.65 3.05 10.68
C GLY A 45 -12.83 2.59 9.82
N THR A 46 -12.67 2.52 8.51
CA THR A 46 -13.71 2.05 7.57
C THR A 46 -13.34 0.72 6.92
N ALA A 47 -12.09 0.56 6.55
CA ALA A 47 -11.61 -0.65 5.90
C ALA A 47 -10.23 -1.02 6.44
N ASN A 48 -9.85 -2.26 6.24
CA ASN A 48 -8.56 -2.77 6.66
C ASN A 48 -7.73 -3.19 5.46
N PHE A 49 -6.44 -2.91 5.54
CA PHE A 49 -5.44 -3.44 4.62
C PHE A 49 -4.56 -4.42 5.40
N ILE A 50 -4.40 -5.62 4.89
CA ILE A 50 -3.62 -6.67 5.55
C ILE A 50 -2.52 -7.13 4.61
N VAL A 51 -1.31 -7.25 5.14
CA VAL A 51 -0.20 -7.87 4.43
C VAL A 51 0.31 -9.03 5.27
N GLY A 52 0.47 -10.19 4.65
CA GLY A 52 0.86 -11.37 5.42
C GLY A 52 1.33 -12.54 4.57
N VAL A 53 1.86 -13.52 5.27
CA VAL A 53 2.24 -14.80 4.66
C VAL A 53 0.98 -15.49 4.15
N PRO A 54 0.99 -16.04 2.91
CA PRO A 54 -0.18 -16.74 2.38
C PRO A 54 -0.64 -17.88 3.29
N ALA A 55 -1.96 -18.02 3.42
CA ALA A 55 -2.56 -18.99 4.34
C ALA A 55 -2.16 -20.44 4.05
N ASN A 56 -1.84 -20.77 2.79
CA ASN A 56 -1.41 -22.12 2.41
C ASN A 56 0.08 -22.38 2.66
N GLY A 57 0.82 -21.39 3.16
CA GLY A 57 2.25 -21.51 3.46
C GLY A 57 3.16 -21.52 2.23
N GLU A 58 2.60 -21.39 1.04
CA GLU A 58 3.40 -21.30 -0.19
C GLU A 58 3.89 -19.88 -0.41
N ALA A 59 4.85 -19.73 -1.34
CA ALA A 59 5.40 -18.41 -1.66
C ALA A 59 4.32 -17.46 -2.18
N ALA A 60 4.38 -16.21 -1.72
CA ALA A 60 3.50 -15.16 -2.21
C ALA A 60 3.88 -14.77 -3.64
N THR A 61 2.87 -14.46 -4.44
CA THR A 61 3.01 -13.84 -5.75
C THR A 61 2.28 -12.51 -5.76
N PHE A 62 2.63 -11.62 -6.70
CA PHE A 62 2.00 -10.31 -6.76
C PHE A 62 0.69 -10.28 -7.58
N ALA A 63 0.25 -11.42 -8.10
CA ALA A 63 -0.97 -11.51 -8.91
C ALA A 63 -0.98 -10.46 -10.04
N ASN A 64 -0.20 -10.70 -11.09
CA ASN A 64 -0.05 -9.75 -12.20
C ASN A 64 -1.41 -9.24 -12.71
N GLY A 65 -1.55 -7.92 -12.81
CA GLY A 65 -2.81 -7.26 -13.18
C GLY A 65 -3.55 -6.67 -11.98
N GLY A 66 -3.23 -7.09 -10.76
CA GLY A 66 -3.83 -6.51 -9.56
C GLY A 66 -3.24 -5.15 -9.21
N THR A 67 -4.10 -4.21 -8.85
CA THR A 67 -3.69 -2.89 -8.33
C THR A 67 -4.61 -2.52 -7.18
N ILE A 68 -4.02 -2.06 -6.08
CA ILE A 68 -4.81 -1.61 -4.94
C ILE A 68 -4.61 -0.11 -4.77
N GLY A 69 -5.71 0.64 -4.89
CA GLY A 69 -5.71 2.08 -4.72
C GLY A 69 -5.93 2.46 -3.26
N LEU A 70 -5.01 3.23 -2.71
CA LEU A 70 -5.08 3.78 -1.36
C LEU A 70 -5.42 5.26 -1.46
N LYS A 71 -6.59 5.63 -0.96
CA LYS A 71 -7.11 6.99 -1.07
C LYS A 71 -6.30 7.96 -0.21
N ALA A 72 -5.73 8.97 -0.85
CA ALA A 72 -5.01 10.03 -0.18
C ALA A 72 -5.91 11.26 -0.01
N ALA A 73 -5.71 11.99 1.08
CA ALA A 73 -6.49 13.18 1.40
C ALA A 73 -6.13 14.38 0.50
N SER A 74 -4.93 14.37 -0.08
CA SER A 74 -4.42 15.51 -0.87
C SER A 74 -3.31 15.03 -1.82
N PRO A 75 -2.96 15.83 -2.85
CA PRO A 75 -1.77 15.54 -3.67
C PRO A 75 -0.48 15.48 -2.84
N GLU A 76 -0.38 16.33 -1.81
CA GLU A 76 0.79 16.35 -0.92
C GLU A 76 0.93 15.02 -0.15
N ALA A 77 -0.19 14.42 0.25
CA ALA A 77 -0.17 13.11 0.90
C ALA A 77 0.29 12.00 -0.07
N VAL A 78 -0.08 12.08 -1.35
CA VAL A 78 0.43 11.18 -2.39
C VAL A 78 1.94 11.30 -2.49
N ASP A 79 2.45 12.52 -2.60
CA ASP A 79 3.90 12.77 -2.72
C ASP A 79 4.65 12.24 -1.49
N ALA A 80 4.13 12.50 -0.29
CA ALA A 80 4.76 12.06 0.95
C ALA A 80 4.80 10.53 1.06
N ALA A 81 3.68 9.87 0.75
CA ALA A 81 3.60 8.41 0.80
C ALA A 81 4.50 7.75 -0.26
N TYR A 82 4.57 8.35 -1.45
CA TYR A 82 5.45 7.87 -2.51
C TYR A 82 6.92 7.91 -2.07
N LYS A 83 7.38 9.04 -1.55
CA LYS A 83 8.76 9.19 -1.05
C LYS A 83 9.04 8.23 0.09
N ALA A 84 8.13 8.12 1.04
CA ALA A 84 8.28 7.23 2.18
C ALA A 84 8.37 5.76 1.74
N GLY A 85 7.54 5.34 0.79
CA GLY A 85 7.57 3.98 0.26
C GLY A 85 8.87 3.65 -0.47
N LEU A 86 9.38 4.59 -1.28
CA LEU A 86 10.68 4.41 -1.95
C LEU A 86 11.81 4.26 -0.94
N ALA A 87 11.80 5.07 0.12
CA ALA A 87 12.83 5.01 1.17
C ALA A 87 12.76 3.73 2.01
N ALA A 88 11.61 3.06 2.03
CA ALA A 88 11.34 1.91 2.88
C ALA A 88 11.29 0.57 2.11
N GLY A 89 11.93 0.48 0.96
CA GLY A 89 12.09 -0.77 0.22
C GLY A 89 11.18 -0.95 -0.99
N GLY A 90 10.34 0.03 -1.29
CA GLY A 90 9.52 0.01 -2.49
C GLY A 90 10.27 0.47 -3.74
N THR A 91 9.67 0.24 -4.89
CA THR A 91 10.17 0.72 -6.18
C THR A 91 9.11 1.53 -6.90
N CYS A 92 9.53 2.46 -7.76
CA CYS A 92 8.62 3.28 -8.55
C CYS A 92 7.98 2.46 -9.67
N ASP A 93 6.68 2.61 -9.83
CA ASP A 93 5.93 2.08 -10.98
C ASP A 93 5.08 3.19 -11.63
N GLY A 94 5.34 4.43 -11.32
CA GLY A 94 4.69 5.62 -11.86
C GLY A 94 4.86 6.80 -10.91
N GLU A 95 5.59 7.83 -11.34
CA GLU A 95 5.84 9.02 -10.53
C GLU A 95 4.55 9.78 -10.23
N PRO A 96 4.51 10.55 -9.10
CA PRO A 96 3.35 11.37 -8.77
C PRO A 96 3.00 12.38 -9.86
N GLY A 97 1.73 12.50 -10.14
CA GLY A 97 1.22 13.45 -11.11
C GLY A 97 -0.23 13.20 -11.49
N PRO A 98 -0.82 14.11 -12.27
CA PRO A 98 -2.15 13.92 -12.82
C PRO A 98 -2.21 12.70 -13.75
N ARG A 99 -3.39 12.09 -13.85
CA ARG A 99 -3.65 10.99 -14.80
C ARG A 99 -4.72 11.43 -15.77
N ALA A 100 -4.37 11.50 -17.05
CA ALA A 100 -5.24 12.03 -18.10
C ALA A 100 -6.56 11.28 -18.23
N ALA A 101 -6.55 9.96 -17.98
CA ALA A 101 -7.76 9.13 -18.06
C ALA A 101 -8.80 9.49 -16.98
N PHE A 102 -8.37 10.16 -15.91
CA PHE A 102 -9.24 10.53 -14.78
C PHE A 102 -9.03 12.01 -14.44
N PRO A 103 -9.76 12.93 -15.11
CA PRO A 103 -9.62 14.37 -14.83
C PRO A 103 -9.83 14.70 -13.37
N GLY A 104 -8.97 15.55 -12.82
CA GLY A 104 -9.00 15.91 -11.40
C GLY A 104 -8.27 14.94 -10.48
N SER A 105 -7.67 13.90 -11.03
CA SER A 105 -6.89 12.94 -10.25
C SER A 105 -5.43 13.34 -10.11
N TYR A 106 -4.82 12.83 -9.05
CA TYR A 106 -3.38 12.91 -8.81
C TYR A 106 -2.95 11.62 -8.16
N GLY A 107 -2.04 10.91 -8.77
CA GLY A 107 -1.67 9.59 -8.29
C GLY A 107 -0.22 9.23 -8.54
N ALA A 108 0.20 8.18 -7.86
CA ALA A 108 1.50 7.56 -8.02
C ALA A 108 1.36 6.06 -7.89
N TYR A 109 2.31 5.32 -8.43
CA TYR A 109 2.33 3.87 -8.34
C TYR A 109 3.64 3.41 -7.74
N LEU A 110 3.53 2.50 -6.77
CA LEU A 110 4.66 1.83 -6.14
C LEU A 110 4.51 0.31 -6.29
N ARG A 111 5.65 -0.37 -6.29
CA ARG A 111 5.69 -1.81 -5.99
C ARG A 111 6.21 -1.96 -4.58
N ASP A 112 5.54 -2.78 -3.77
CA ASP A 112 6.03 -3.11 -2.45
C ASP A 112 7.22 -4.10 -2.54
N PRO A 113 7.86 -4.50 -1.43
CA PRO A 113 9.00 -5.43 -1.48
C PRO A 113 8.70 -6.79 -2.13
N ASP A 114 7.42 -7.18 -2.18
CA ASP A 114 6.98 -8.42 -2.82
C ASP A 114 6.42 -8.19 -4.22
N ASN A 115 6.59 -6.99 -4.76
CA ASN A 115 6.15 -6.58 -6.09
C ASN A 115 4.62 -6.42 -6.23
N ASN A 116 3.88 -6.33 -5.12
CA ASN A 116 2.47 -5.95 -5.19
C ASN A 116 2.35 -4.51 -5.67
N LYS A 117 1.41 -4.25 -6.58
CA LYS A 117 1.20 -2.92 -7.15
C LYS A 117 0.24 -2.11 -6.28
N ILE A 118 0.73 -0.99 -5.79
CA ILE A 118 -0.02 -0.07 -4.94
C ILE A 118 -0.16 1.27 -5.66
N CYS A 119 -1.39 1.76 -5.72
CA CYS A 119 -1.69 3.08 -6.25
C CYS A 119 -1.96 4.04 -5.09
N LEU A 120 -1.27 5.17 -5.08
CA LEU A 120 -1.53 6.26 -4.15
C LEU A 120 -2.39 7.28 -4.90
N TRP A 121 -3.63 7.50 -4.47
CA TRP A 121 -4.64 8.12 -5.32
C TRP A 121 -5.41 9.22 -4.61
N HIS A 122 -5.45 10.38 -5.24
CA HIS A 122 -6.28 11.51 -4.81
C HIS A 122 -7.15 11.99 -5.96
N VAL A 123 -8.41 12.28 -5.68
CA VAL A 123 -9.32 12.91 -6.62
C VAL A 123 -9.88 14.16 -5.97
N ALA A 124 -9.78 15.28 -6.67
CA ALA A 124 -10.37 16.54 -6.23
C ALA A 124 -11.90 16.39 -6.18
N ALA A 125 -12.48 16.88 -5.10
CA ALA A 125 -13.93 16.84 -4.87
C ALA A 125 -14.68 17.74 -5.84
#